data_0e00788780f87092a16de540c2ddf7db
#
_entry.id   0e00788780f87092a16de540c2ddf7db
#
_cell.length_a   1.000
_cell.length_b   1.000
_cell.length_c   1.000
_cell.angle_alpha   90.00
_cell.angle_beta   90.00
_cell.angle_gamma   90.00
#
_symmetry.space_group_name_H-M   'P 1'
#
loop_
_entity.id
_entity.type
_entity.pdbx_description
1 polymer ?
#
loop_
_entity_poly.entity_id
_entity_poly.type
_entity_poly.pdbx_seq_one_letter_code
_entity_poly.pdbx_strand_id
1 'polypeptide(L)'
;MPRLNCVAATAIIAFVVALNIAEGARRTPVVRQVDHIVIESGDPRILFNFFAETLQLPIAWPITENQGFVSGGIGAGNVNLEIFRYASTPRNRNASYSGLAFEPYPLPDALRDLKLRGIPYSTPEAYVSLLPSGSRGTAWTTVALPAFSRPGMSIFLYEYSPLFLKIEVRRKQLANRLTLSKGGPLGLSSLSEVSIATTDKKRDSAAWSALLGKPAQSGNWRAGAGPAIRLVQGGGEGIREITLSVESLEMARDFLKKSRLMGATSGKGMLINASRIQGLRILITGEGER
;
A
#
# COMPACT_ATOMS: atom_id res chain seq x y z
N MET A 1 -48.58 -49.68 -24.69
CA MET A 1 -48.04 -48.39 -25.16
C MET A 1 -47.37 -47.67 -23.99
N PRO A 2 -46.13 -47.27 -24.13
CA PRO A 2 -45.23 -46.99 -22.99
C PRO A 2 -45.33 -45.56 -22.51
N ARG A 3 -45.27 -45.40 -21.19
CA ARG A 3 -44.95 -44.11 -20.53
C ARG A 3 -43.48 -44.14 -20.11
N LEU A 4 -42.63 -43.56 -20.91
CA LEU A 4 -41.27 -43.22 -20.53
C LEU A 4 -41.03 -41.77 -20.93
N ASN A 5 -40.24 -41.06 -20.10
CA ASN A 5 -39.61 -39.76 -20.29
C ASN A 5 -40.26 -38.56 -19.59
N CYS A 6 -40.09 -38.50 -18.26
CA CYS A 6 -40.22 -37.23 -17.56
C CYS A 6 -39.25 -37.07 -16.35
N VAL A 7 -38.21 -37.93 -16.21
CA VAL A 7 -37.32 -37.89 -15.04
C VAL A 7 -35.93 -37.28 -15.36
N ALA A 8 -35.53 -37.22 -16.64
CA ALA A 8 -34.19 -36.75 -17.01
C ALA A 8 -34.03 -35.23 -17.07
N ALA A 9 -35.12 -34.46 -17.24
CA ALA A 9 -35.02 -33.01 -17.42
C ALA A 9 -34.85 -32.24 -16.09
N THR A 10 -35.29 -32.80 -14.96
CA THR A 10 -35.27 -32.13 -13.65
C THR A 10 -33.86 -32.15 -12.98
N ALA A 11 -33.07 -33.18 -13.26
CA ALA A 11 -31.74 -33.33 -12.68
C ALA A 11 -30.70 -32.33 -13.26
N ILE A 12 -30.82 -31.99 -14.54
CA ILE A 12 -29.88 -31.07 -15.22
C ILE A 12 -30.09 -29.63 -14.78
N ILE A 13 -31.35 -29.22 -14.55
CA ILE A 13 -31.66 -27.85 -14.08
C ILE A 13 -31.19 -27.64 -12.64
N ALA A 14 -31.30 -28.62 -11.76
CA ALA A 14 -30.80 -28.52 -10.38
C ALA A 14 -29.27 -28.41 -10.32
N PHE A 15 -28.53 -29.05 -11.22
CA PHE A 15 -27.07 -29.00 -11.24
C PHE A 15 -26.53 -27.65 -11.76
N VAL A 16 -27.20 -27.06 -12.76
CA VAL A 16 -26.85 -25.74 -13.30
C VAL A 16 -27.17 -24.63 -12.30
N VAL A 17 -28.27 -24.73 -11.54
CA VAL A 17 -28.63 -23.78 -10.48
C VAL A 17 -27.66 -23.87 -9.29
N ALA A 18 -27.21 -25.07 -8.92
CA ALA A 18 -26.24 -25.26 -7.85
C ALA A 18 -24.85 -24.70 -8.20
N LEU A 19 -24.43 -24.79 -9.48
CA LEU A 19 -23.17 -24.16 -9.94
C LEU A 19 -23.23 -22.63 -9.94
N ASN A 20 -24.39 -22.04 -10.26
CA ASN A 20 -24.55 -20.57 -10.22
C ASN A 20 -24.70 -20.01 -8.81
N ILE A 21 -25.16 -20.78 -7.83
CA ILE A 21 -25.23 -20.37 -6.41
C ILE A 21 -23.83 -20.37 -5.78
N ALA A 22 -22.90 -21.23 -6.24
CA ALA A 22 -21.52 -21.28 -5.77
C ALA A 22 -20.68 -20.08 -6.24
N GLU A 23 -21.02 -19.45 -7.36
CA GLU A 23 -20.32 -18.22 -7.83
C GLU A 23 -20.71 -16.95 -7.09
N GLY A 24 -21.81 -16.95 -6.34
CA GLY A 24 -22.32 -15.82 -5.57
C GLY A 24 -21.79 -15.73 -4.15
N ALA A 25 -21.04 -16.70 -3.64
CA ALA A 25 -20.37 -16.57 -2.33
C ALA A 25 -19.38 -15.42 -2.41
N ARG A 26 -19.67 -14.29 -1.74
CA ARG A 26 -18.76 -13.14 -1.64
C ARG A 26 -17.41 -13.67 -1.16
N ARG A 27 -16.44 -13.75 -2.07
CA ARG A 27 -15.08 -14.16 -1.74
C ARG A 27 -14.58 -13.21 -0.67
N THR A 28 -14.16 -13.75 0.46
CA THR A 28 -13.56 -12.96 1.53
C THR A 28 -12.37 -12.19 0.95
N PRO A 29 -12.23 -10.90 1.20
CA PRO A 29 -11.04 -10.18 0.74
C PRO A 29 -9.77 -10.81 1.32
N VAL A 30 -8.74 -10.99 0.51
CA VAL A 30 -7.42 -11.48 0.97
C VAL A 30 -6.75 -10.44 1.87
N VAL A 31 -6.89 -9.18 1.48
CA VAL A 31 -6.23 -8.06 2.15
C VAL A 31 -7.26 -7.12 2.75
N ARG A 32 -6.96 -6.62 3.93
CA ARG A 32 -7.78 -5.66 4.66
C ARG A 32 -7.56 -4.24 4.14
N GLN A 33 -6.29 -3.85 4.01
CA GLN A 33 -5.87 -2.55 3.50
C GLN A 33 -4.39 -2.51 3.14
N VAL A 34 -3.96 -1.40 2.53
CA VAL A 34 -2.53 -1.06 2.41
C VAL A 34 -2.03 -0.65 3.80
N ASP A 35 -0.99 -1.31 4.29
CA ASP A 35 -0.37 -1.01 5.58
C ASP A 35 0.71 0.07 5.46
N HIS A 36 1.68 -0.14 4.57
CA HIS A 36 2.73 0.84 4.31
C HIS A 36 3.29 0.75 2.89
N ILE A 37 3.91 1.85 2.47
CA ILE A 37 4.70 1.96 1.24
C ILE A 37 6.15 2.03 1.66
N VAL A 38 6.99 1.16 1.11
CA VAL A 38 8.44 1.15 1.38
C VAL A 38 9.14 2.09 0.42
N ILE A 39 9.93 3.00 0.97
CA ILE A 39 10.79 3.92 0.25
C ILE A 39 12.23 3.59 0.60
N GLU A 40 12.97 2.98 -0.32
CA GLU A 40 14.38 2.74 -0.16
C GLU A 40 15.17 4.01 -0.49
N SER A 41 16.09 4.41 0.40
CA SER A 41 16.88 5.63 0.28
C SER A 41 18.33 5.37 0.64
N GLY A 42 19.26 6.00 -0.07
CA GLY A 42 20.69 5.99 0.29
C GLY A 42 20.97 6.74 1.60
N ASP A 43 20.19 7.78 1.90
CA ASP A 43 20.21 8.49 3.17
C ASP A 43 18.79 8.60 3.75
N PRO A 44 18.34 7.57 4.49
CA PRO A 44 16.99 7.51 5.02
C PRO A 44 16.73 8.57 6.10
N ARG A 45 17.74 9.06 6.82
CA ARG A 45 17.56 10.07 7.87
C ARG A 45 17.16 11.42 7.29
N ILE A 46 17.80 11.85 6.19
CA ILE A 46 17.45 13.10 5.50
C ILE A 46 16.01 13.04 5.01
N LEU A 47 15.60 11.93 4.38
CA LEU A 47 14.25 11.79 3.87
C LEU A 47 13.21 11.68 5.00
N PHE A 48 13.52 10.95 6.06
CA PHE A 48 12.68 10.86 7.25
C PHE A 48 12.44 12.25 7.89
N ASN A 49 13.51 13.02 8.09
CA ASN A 49 13.41 14.36 8.66
C ASN A 49 12.64 15.32 7.73
N PHE A 50 12.76 15.16 6.41
CA PHE A 50 11.93 15.92 5.47
C PHE A 50 10.43 15.71 5.75
N PHE A 51 9.98 14.46 5.90
CA PHE A 51 8.58 14.19 6.20
C PHE A 51 8.18 14.59 7.62
N ALA A 52 9.04 14.30 8.61
CA ALA A 52 8.73 14.54 10.03
C ALA A 52 8.83 16.01 10.43
N GLU A 53 9.85 16.74 9.95
CA GLU A 53 10.16 18.09 10.40
C GLU A 53 9.68 19.15 9.40
N THR A 54 9.95 18.95 8.10
CA THR A 54 9.56 19.93 7.07
C THR A 54 8.07 19.85 6.75
N LEU A 55 7.53 18.64 6.56
CA LEU A 55 6.10 18.44 6.33
C LEU A 55 5.30 18.25 7.63
N GLN A 56 5.96 18.13 8.77
CA GLN A 56 5.37 17.95 10.10
C GLN A 56 4.36 16.81 10.19
N LEU A 57 4.64 15.70 9.47
CA LEU A 57 3.81 14.52 9.49
C LEU A 57 4.07 13.67 10.75
N PRO A 58 3.05 12.97 11.28
CA PRO A 58 3.19 12.14 12.48
C PRO A 58 4.23 11.03 12.30
N ILE A 59 5.13 10.89 13.26
CA ILE A 59 6.07 9.76 13.31
C ILE A 59 5.31 8.51 13.73
N ALA A 60 5.27 7.50 12.85
CA ALA A 60 4.69 6.19 13.12
C ALA A 60 5.64 5.34 13.97
N TRP A 61 6.93 5.27 13.62
CA TRP A 61 8.00 4.76 14.47
C TRP A 61 9.28 5.54 14.19
N PRO A 62 10.13 5.76 15.22
CA PRO A 62 11.35 6.54 15.06
C PRO A 62 12.30 5.82 14.10
N ILE A 63 13.14 6.61 13.42
CA ILE A 63 14.19 6.03 12.59
C ILE A 63 15.26 5.38 13.47
N THR A 64 15.42 4.07 13.29
CA THR A 64 16.34 3.23 14.08
C THR A 64 17.24 2.42 13.16
N GLU A 65 18.44 2.16 13.66
CA GLU A 65 19.40 1.27 13.01
C GLU A 65 19.29 -0.12 13.66
N ASN A 66 19.04 -1.11 12.82
CA ASN A 66 18.91 -2.52 13.20
C ASN A 66 20.04 -3.32 12.55
N GLN A 67 20.16 -4.60 12.90
CA GLN A 67 21.12 -5.48 12.22
C GLN A 67 20.78 -5.58 10.72
N GLY A 68 21.61 -4.98 9.87
CA GLY A 68 21.50 -5.06 8.42
C GLY A 68 20.57 -4.05 7.74
N PHE A 69 19.84 -3.22 8.48
CA PHE A 69 18.98 -2.18 7.89
C PHE A 69 18.72 -0.99 8.82
N VAL A 70 18.33 0.12 8.21
CA VAL A 70 17.78 1.31 8.89
C VAL A 70 16.33 1.44 8.48
N SER A 71 15.41 1.70 9.41
CA SER A 71 13.99 1.91 9.13
C SER A 71 13.41 2.99 10.03
N GLY A 72 12.51 3.80 9.48
CA GLY A 72 11.67 4.75 10.19
C GLY A 72 10.34 4.94 9.48
N GLY A 73 9.26 5.18 10.22
CA GLY A 73 7.91 5.28 9.65
C GLY A 73 7.25 6.62 9.87
N ILE A 74 6.56 7.10 8.85
CA ILE A 74 5.79 8.35 8.83
C ILE A 74 4.34 8.04 8.52
N GLY A 75 3.40 8.55 9.30
CA GLY A 75 1.96 8.44 9.03
C GLY A 75 1.53 9.47 7.98
N ALA A 76 1.00 8.99 6.85
CA ALA A 76 0.47 9.82 5.76
C ALA A 76 -1.07 9.77 5.71
N GLY A 77 -1.71 9.85 6.87
CA GLY A 77 -3.16 9.80 7.03
C GLY A 77 -3.66 8.35 7.10
N ASN A 78 -3.97 7.74 5.98
CA ASN A 78 -4.55 6.42 5.85
C ASN A 78 -3.56 5.28 5.59
N VAL A 79 -2.27 5.59 5.50
CA VAL A 79 -1.18 4.64 5.24
C VAL A 79 0.12 5.16 5.85
N ASN A 80 1.08 4.26 6.12
CA ASN A 80 2.41 4.68 6.54
C ASN A 80 3.38 4.72 5.35
N LEU A 81 4.39 5.59 5.42
CA LEU A 81 5.58 5.57 4.59
C LEU A 81 6.73 5.00 5.42
N GLU A 82 7.24 3.85 5.06
CA GLU A 82 8.46 3.30 5.65
C GLU A 82 9.67 3.79 4.86
N ILE A 83 10.53 4.58 5.50
CA ILE A 83 11.79 5.02 4.90
C ILE A 83 12.87 4.06 5.35
N PHE A 84 13.49 3.40 4.37
CA PHE A 84 14.27 2.20 4.59
C PHE A 84 15.62 2.25 3.86
N ARG A 85 16.63 1.55 4.39
CA ARG A 85 17.91 1.30 3.74
C ARG A 85 18.48 -0.03 4.23
N TYR A 86 18.84 -0.92 3.30
CA TYR A 86 19.70 -2.06 3.62
C TYR A 86 21.13 -1.62 3.88
N ALA A 87 21.88 -2.37 4.67
CA ALA A 87 23.32 -2.10 4.88
C ALA A 87 24.11 -2.12 3.56
N SER A 88 23.68 -2.93 2.59
CA SER A 88 24.26 -3.03 1.25
C SER A 88 23.85 -1.90 0.29
N THR A 89 22.83 -1.11 0.60
CA THR A 89 22.39 -0.01 -0.27
C THR A 89 23.43 1.12 -0.27
N PRO A 90 23.91 1.57 -1.44
CA PRO A 90 24.86 2.68 -1.53
C PRO A 90 24.28 3.97 -0.95
N ARG A 91 25.09 4.71 -0.18
CA ARG A 91 24.65 5.96 0.49
C ARG A 91 24.30 7.10 -0.48
N ASN A 92 24.83 7.09 -1.69
CA ASN A 92 24.58 8.09 -2.73
C ASN A 92 23.42 7.72 -3.66
N ARG A 93 22.68 6.62 -3.36
CA ARG A 93 21.53 6.22 -4.17
C ARG A 93 20.37 7.18 -3.95
N ASN A 94 19.73 7.60 -5.03
CA ASN A 94 18.46 8.29 -4.98
C ASN A 94 17.38 7.40 -4.34
N ALA A 95 16.39 8.03 -3.72
CA ALA A 95 15.27 7.29 -3.17
C ALA A 95 14.37 6.72 -4.28
N SER A 96 13.79 5.56 -4.00
CA SER A 96 12.82 4.89 -4.87
C SER A 96 11.76 4.18 -4.04
N TYR A 97 10.56 4.06 -4.58
CA TYR A 97 9.53 3.22 -3.99
C TYR A 97 9.88 1.75 -4.26
N SER A 98 10.23 1.01 -3.21
CA SER A 98 10.73 -0.36 -3.30
C SER A 98 9.76 -1.42 -2.81
N GLY A 99 8.59 -1.03 -2.27
CA GLY A 99 7.61 -2.02 -1.82
C GLY A 99 6.24 -1.44 -1.50
N LEU A 100 5.26 -2.33 -1.47
CA LEU A 100 3.90 -2.08 -1.01
C LEU A 100 3.45 -3.25 -0.14
N ALA A 101 3.21 -2.97 1.12
CA ALA A 101 2.78 -3.93 2.11
C ALA A 101 1.26 -3.87 2.28
N PHE A 102 0.63 -5.03 2.30
CA PHE A 102 -0.79 -5.18 2.59
C PHE A 102 -0.99 -5.85 3.94
N GLU A 103 -1.86 -5.29 4.75
CA GLU A 103 -2.39 -6.01 5.91
C GLU A 103 -3.35 -7.09 5.43
N PRO A 104 -3.12 -8.38 5.75
CA PRO A 104 -4.07 -9.44 5.44
C PRO A 104 -5.31 -9.33 6.36
N TYR A 105 -6.43 -9.93 5.97
CA TYR A 105 -7.28 -10.58 6.97
C TYR A 105 -6.43 -11.62 7.70
N PRO A 106 -6.87 -12.24 8.82
CA PRO A 106 -5.97 -13.14 9.56
C PRO A 106 -5.14 -13.99 8.60
N LEU A 107 -3.83 -13.96 8.76
CA LEU A 107 -2.90 -14.50 7.75
C LEU A 107 -3.24 -15.95 7.29
N PRO A 108 -3.65 -16.89 8.18
CA PRO A 108 -4.03 -18.23 7.76
C PRO A 108 -5.21 -18.22 6.76
N ASP A 109 -6.19 -17.34 6.95
CA ASP A 109 -7.34 -17.22 6.05
C ASP A 109 -6.93 -16.59 4.73
N ALA A 110 -6.09 -15.54 4.75
CA ALA A 110 -5.56 -14.91 3.56
C ALA A 110 -4.75 -15.91 2.69
N LEU A 111 -3.90 -16.74 3.32
CA LEU A 111 -3.12 -17.77 2.60
C LEU A 111 -4.01 -18.83 1.97
N ARG A 112 -5.05 -19.28 2.69
CA ARG A 112 -6.05 -20.21 2.14
C ARG A 112 -6.73 -19.59 0.90
N ASP A 113 -7.13 -18.33 0.98
CA ASP A 113 -7.83 -17.65 -0.12
C ASP A 113 -6.89 -17.37 -1.31
N LEU A 114 -5.61 -17.04 -1.08
CA LEU A 114 -4.60 -16.95 -2.14
C LEU A 114 -4.46 -18.28 -2.88
N LYS A 115 -4.36 -19.38 -2.13
CA LYS A 115 -4.29 -20.74 -2.70
C LYS A 115 -5.51 -21.07 -3.54
N LEU A 116 -6.72 -20.76 -3.06
CA LEU A 116 -7.97 -20.99 -3.80
C LEU A 116 -8.08 -20.15 -5.08
N ARG A 117 -7.43 -18.99 -5.12
CA ARG A 117 -7.36 -18.11 -6.30
C ARG A 117 -6.20 -18.44 -7.24
N GLY A 118 -5.36 -19.41 -6.90
CA GLY A 118 -4.16 -19.75 -7.67
C GLY A 118 -3.10 -18.65 -7.67
N ILE A 119 -3.10 -17.77 -6.67
CA ILE A 119 -2.10 -16.70 -6.52
C ILE A 119 -0.89 -17.27 -5.76
N PRO A 120 0.30 -17.32 -6.39
CA PRO A 120 1.51 -17.80 -5.73
C PRO A 120 1.96 -16.84 -4.62
N TYR A 121 2.48 -17.42 -3.54
CA TYR A 121 3.04 -16.68 -2.39
C TYR A 121 4.22 -17.43 -1.80
N SER A 122 5.10 -16.71 -1.11
CA SER A 122 6.27 -17.31 -0.41
C SER A 122 5.85 -18.01 0.89
N THR A 123 6.72 -18.84 1.42
CA THR A 123 6.61 -19.28 2.81
C THR A 123 6.54 -18.07 3.73
N PRO A 124 5.66 -18.07 4.76
CA PRO A 124 5.64 -17.03 5.77
C PRO A 124 6.98 -16.90 6.51
N GLU A 125 7.50 -15.69 6.61
CA GLU A 125 8.75 -15.38 7.31
C GLU A 125 8.46 -14.54 8.54
N ALA A 126 8.74 -15.09 9.74
CA ALA A 126 8.54 -14.40 11.00
C ALA A 126 9.79 -13.60 11.38
N TYR A 127 9.59 -12.32 11.68
CA TYR A 127 10.63 -11.49 12.31
C TYR A 127 10.51 -11.56 13.82
N VAL A 128 11.59 -12.02 14.48
CA VAL A 128 11.63 -12.16 15.94
C VAL A 128 12.37 -10.98 16.54
N SER A 129 11.73 -10.28 17.47
CA SER A 129 12.28 -9.11 18.15
C SER A 129 11.95 -9.12 19.64
N LEU A 130 12.45 -8.13 20.37
CA LEU A 130 12.04 -7.86 21.74
C LEU A 130 10.61 -7.29 21.72
N LEU A 131 9.71 -7.94 22.41
CA LEU A 131 8.33 -7.50 22.56
C LEU A 131 8.21 -6.44 23.67
N PRO A 132 7.14 -5.65 23.72
CA PRO A 132 6.89 -4.70 24.82
C PRO A 132 6.87 -5.31 26.22
N SER A 133 6.62 -6.61 26.31
CA SER A 133 6.68 -7.41 27.56
C SER A 133 8.11 -7.65 28.08
N GLY A 134 9.15 -7.35 27.27
CA GLY A 134 10.55 -7.68 27.55
C GLY A 134 10.97 -9.09 27.11
N SER A 135 10.05 -9.93 26.63
CA SER A 135 10.38 -11.24 26.07
C SER A 135 10.69 -11.18 24.57
N ARG A 136 11.43 -12.17 24.06
CA ARG A 136 11.60 -12.33 22.61
C ARG A 136 10.41 -13.08 22.00
N GLY A 137 9.94 -12.62 20.87
CA GLY A 137 8.84 -13.26 20.17
C GLY A 137 8.63 -12.67 18.77
N THR A 138 7.70 -13.25 18.01
CA THR A 138 7.36 -12.74 16.68
C THR A 138 6.77 -11.34 16.79
N ALA A 139 7.42 -10.38 16.14
CA ALA A 139 6.92 -9.01 16.02
C ALA A 139 5.95 -8.88 14.83
N TRP A 140 6.32 -9.45 13.69
CA TRP A 140 5.47 -9.52 12.50
C TRP A 140 5.84 -10.73 11.63
N THR A 141 4.96 -11.05 10.70
CA THR A 141 5.17 -12.07 9.67
C THR A 141 4.97 -11.45 8.30
N THR A 142 5.88 -11.75 7.36
CA THR A 142 5.80 -11.32 5.97
C THR A 142 5.56 -12.50 5.04
N VAL A 143 4.82 -12.25 3.95
CA VAL A 143 4.60 -13.22 2.87
C VAL A 143 4.69 -12.50 1.54
N ALA A 144 5.70 -12.80 0.75
CA ALA A 144 5.89 -12.19 -0.56
C ALA A 144 4.81 -12.67 -1.55
N LEU A 145 4.41 -11.76 -2.45
CA LEU A 145 3.49 -12.00 -3.55
C LEU A 145 4.22 -11.85 -4.89
N PRO A 146 4.92 -12.90 -5.38
CA PRO A 146 5.80 -12.78 -6.55
C PRO A 146 5.08 -12.36 -7.83
N ALA A 147 3.80 -12.73 -7.99
CA ALA A 147 3.00 -12.36 -9.17
C ALA A 147 2.83 -10.83 -9.34
N PHE A 148 2.99 -10.08 -8.26
CA PHE A 148 2.85 -8.61 -8.22
C PHE A 148 4.18 -7.89 -8.08
N SER A 149 5.22 -8.59 -7.64
CA SER A 149 6.56 -8.04 -7.43
C SER A 149 7.30 -7.88 -8.76
N ARG A 150 8.21 -6.91 -8.81
CA ARG A 150 9.06 -6.60 -9.97
C ARG A 150 10.48 -6.31 -9.49
N PRO A 151 11.49 -6.37 -10.35
CA PRO A 151 12.83 -5.91 -9.98
C PRO A 151 12.79 -4.51 -9.35
N GLY A 152 13.27 -4.40 -8.11
CA GLY A 152 13.25 -3.13 -7.34
C GLY A 152 11.90 -2.78 -6.68
N MET A 153 10.87 -3.65 -6.79
CA MET A 153 9.58 -3.45 -6.11
C MET A 153 9.04 -4.77 -5.57
N SER A 154 8.91 -4.89 -4.28
CA SER A 154 8.31 -6.03 -3.59
C SER A 154 6.86 -5.75 -3.19
N ILE A 155 5.97 -6.68 -3.48
CA ILE A 155 4.58 -6.67 -2.97
C ILE A 155 4.44 -7.84 -2.00
N PHE A 156 3.91 -7.57 -0.80
CA PHE A 156 3.86 -8.58 0.25
C PHE A 156 2.72 -8.34 1.23
N LEU A 157 2.31 -9.41 1.91
CA LEU A 157 1.45 -9.35 3.10
C LEU A 157 2.32 -9.07 4.32
N TYR A 158 1.79 -8.32 5.28
CA TYR A 158 2.47 -7.92 6.49
C TYR A 158 1.49 -7.96 7.69
N GLU A 159 1.68 -8.92 8.56
CA GLU A 159 0.83 -9.10 9.74
C GLU A 159 1.62 -8.87 11.02
N TYR A 160 1.22 -7.87 11.79
CA TYR A 160 1.79 -7.64 13.12
C TYR A 160 1.26 -8.65 14.13
N SER A 161 2.15 -9.14 14.99
CA SER A 161 1.74 -9.83 16.20
C SER A 161 1.01 -8.86 17.13
N PRO A 162 -0.18 -9.21 17.65
CA PRO A 162 -0.89 -8.39 18.63
C PRO A 162 -0.09 -8.14 19.93
N LEU A 163 0.87 -9.03 20.23
CA LEU A 163 1.79 -8.89 21.36
C LEU A 163 2.87 -7.83 21.10
N PHE A 164 3.18 -7.56 19.85
CA PHE A 164 4.13 -6.53 19.46
C PHE A 164 3.45 -5.17 19.23
N LEU A 165 2.39 -5.14 18.42
CA LEU A 165 1.71 -3.92 18.03
C LEU A 165 0.19 -4.13 17.88
N LYS A 166 -0.59 -3.34 18.60
CA LYS A 166 -2.05 -3.21 18.37
C LYS A 166 -2.27 -2.22 17.24
N ILE A 167 -2.25 -2.70 16.00
CA ILE A 167 -2.19 -1.86 14.80
C ILE A 167 -3.36 -0.87 14.69
N GLU A 168 -4.59 -1.28 15.03
CA GLU A 168 -5.76 -0.39 14.97
C GLU A 168 -5.64 0.79 15.96
N VAL A 169 -5.09 0.54 17.14
CA VAL A 169 -4.83 1.60 18.13
C VAL A 169 -3.80 2.58 17.60
N ARG A 170 -2.74 2.04 16.97
CA ARG A 170 -1.68 2.85 16.38
C ARG A 170 -2.20 3.74 15.26
N ARG A 171 -3.00 3.20 14.34
CA ARG A 171 -3.64 3.96 13.26
C ARG A 171 -4.48 5.11 13.78
N LYS A 172 -5.33 4.85 14.77
CA LYS A 172 -6.13 5.87 15.44
C LYS A 172 -5.28 6.99 16.04
N GLN A 173 -4.19 6.64 16.70
CA GLN A 173 -3.26 7.62 17.28
C GLN A 173 -2.61 8.50 16.20
N LEU A 174 -2.17 7.90 15.08
CA LEU A 174 -1.56 8.63 13.97
C LEU A 174 -2.57 9.55 13.28
N ALA A 175 -3.77 9.07 13.01
CA ALA A 175 -4.85 9.87 12.44
C ALA A 175 -5.19 11.08 13.35
N ASN A 176 -5.33 10.86 14.66
CA ASN A 176 -5.57 11.94 15.63
C ASN A 176 -4.43 12.98 15.64
N ARG A 177 -3.16 12.53 15.60
CA ARG A 177 -2.01 13.45 15.53
C ARG A 177 -2.03 14.27 14.25
N LEU A 178 -2.34 13.67 13.10
CA LEU A 178 -2.45 14.39 11.84
C LEU A 178 -3.57 15.44 11.89
N THR A 179 -4.74 15.09 12.44
CA THR A 179 -5.86 16.02 12.63
C THR A 179 -5.48 17.16 13.56
N LEU A 180 -4.81 16.90 14.68
CA LEU A 180 -4.36 17.93 15.62
C LEU A 180 -3.35 18.90 15.00
N SER A 181 -2.48 18.42 14.11
CA SER A 181 -1.54 19.25 13.33
C SER A 181 -2.19 19.85 12.08
N LYS A 182 -3.50 19.66 11.85
CA LYS A 182 -4.23 20.11 10.65
C LYS A 182 -3.52 19.67 9.35
N GLY A 183 -3.00 18.44 9.32
CA GLY A 183 -2.27 17.92 8.17
C GLY A 183 -0.89 18.52 7.95
N GLY A 184 -0.32 19.21 8.96
CA GLY A 184 0.93 19.95 8.84
C GLY A 184 0.82 21.15 7.89
N PRO A 185 1.94 21.74 7.47
CA PRO A 185 1.94 22.93 6.61
C PRO A 185 1.39 22.69 5.19
N LEU A 186 1.26 21.43 4.78
CA LEU A 186 0.58 21.08 3.53
C LEU A 186 -0.95 21.02 3.67
N GLY A 187 -1.48 20.85 4.89
CA GLY A 187 -2.88 20.49 5.09
C GLY A 187 -3.20 19.08 4.58
N LEU A 188 -2.30 18.12 4.83
CA LEU A 188 -2.46 16.73 4.36
C LEU A 188 -3.68 16.08 4.99
N SER A 189 -4.59 15.57 4.17
CA SER A 189 -5.71 14.75 4.61
C SER A 189 -5.42 13.25 4.47
N SER A 190 -4.85 12.81 3.35
CA SER A 190 -4.54 11.40 3.12
C SER A 190 -3.57 11.19 1.95
N LEU A 191 -3.00 9.99 1.87
CA LEU A 191 -2.40 9.49 0.63
C LEU A 191 -3.52 8.87 -0.22
N SER A 192 -3.83 9.49 -1.35
CA SER A 192 -5.01 9.15 -2.14
C SER A 192 -4.75 8.08 -3.19
N GLU A 193 -3.55 8.01 -3.76
CA GLU A 193 -3.23 7.07 -4.84
C GLU A 193 -1.77 6.63 -4.84
N VAL A 194 -1.55 5.37 -5.26
CA VAL A 194 -0.26 4.80 -5.63
C VAL A 194 -0.33 4.44 -7.12
N SER A 195 0.46 5.10 -7.95
CA SER A 195 0.57 4.82 -9.39
C SER A 195 1.68 3.81 -9.63
N ILE A 196 1.34 2.66 -10.21
CA ILE A 196 2.26 1.58 -10.56
C ILE A 196 2.42 1.54 -12.09
N ALA A 197 3.63 1.75 -12.57
CA ALA A 197 3.95 1.60 -13.98
C ALA A 197 4.01 0.11 -14.35
N THR A 198 3.48 -0.21 -15.53
CA THR A 198 3.47 -1.55 -16.08
C THR A 198 3.72 -1.53 -17.58
N THR A 199 4.42 -2.54 -18.08
CA THR A 199 4.61 -2.81 -19.51
C THR A 199 3.48 -3.65 -20.09
N ASP A 200 2.73 -4.40 -19.26
CA ASP A 200 1.57 -5.21 -19.65
C ASP A 200 0.36 -4.93 -18.73
N LYS A 201 -0.37 -3.86 -19.05
CA LYS A 201 -1.53 -3.43 -18.27
C LYS A 201 -2.65 -4.48 -18.23
N LYS A 202 -2.82 -5.29 -19.27
CA LYS A 202 -3.87 -6.33 -19.33
C LYS A 202 -3.57 -7.45 -18.34
N ARG A 203 -2.35 -7.99 -18.38
CA ARG A 203 -1.87 -9.04 -17.45
C ARG A 203 -1.99 -8.55 -16.01
N ASP A 204 -1.46 -7.38 -15.74
CA ASP A 204 -1.38 -6.87 -14.37
C ASP A 204 -2.77 -6.48 -13.84
N SER A 205 -3.67 -5.95 -14.69
CA SER A 205 -5.06 -5.71 -14.28
C SER A 205 -5.79 -7.00 -13.90
N ALA A 206 -5.54 -8.09 -14.60
CA ALA A 206 -6.11 -9.39 -14.24
C ALA A 206 -5.57 -9.88 -12.89
N ALA A 207 -4.26 -9.75 -12.65
CA ALA A 207 -3.63 -10.13 -11.39
C ALA A 207 -4.18 -9.29 -10.22
N TRP A 208 -4.19 -7.96 -10.33
CA TRP A 208 -4.74 -7.07 -9.30
C TRP A 208 -6.21 -7.33 -9.03
N SER A 209 -7.01 -7.64 -10.06
CA SER A 209 -8.42 -8.03 -9.89
C SER A 209 -8.57 -9.38 -9.18
N ALA A 210 -7.65 -10.31 -9.40
CA ALA A 210 -7.65 -11.58 -8.68
C ALA A 210 -7.34 -11.38 -7.18
N LEU A 211 -6.48 -10.41 -6.81
CA LEU A 211 -6.11 -10.11 -5.42
C LEU A 211 -7.18 -9.25 -4.73
N LEU A 212 -7.56 -8.12 -5.33
CA LEU A 212 -8.35 -7.06 -4.70
C LEU A 212 -9.83 -7.05 -5.12
N GLY A 213 -10.21 -7.88 -6.08
CA GLY A 213 -11.55 -7.85 -6.69
C GLY A 213 -11.63 -6.89 -7.88
N LYS A 214 -12.85 -6.62 -8.34
CA LYS A 214 -13.07 -5.74 -9.49
C LYS A 214 -12.61 -4.30 -9.17
N PRO A 215 -11.96 -3.63 -10.14
CA PRO A 215 -11.63 -2.23 -9.97
C PRO A 215 -12.90 -1.37 -9.92
N ALA A 216 -12.80 -0.17 -9.31
CA ALA A 216 -13.83 0.86 -9.43
C ALA A 216 -13.99 1.31 -10.89
N GLN A 217 -15.03 2.10 -11.17
CA GLN A 217 -15.29 2.63 -12.54
C GLN A 217 -14.09 3.42 -13.11
N SER A 218 -13.30 4.05 -12.25
CA SER A 218 -12.04 4.72 -12.62
C SER A 218 -10.90 3.79 -13.05
N GLY A 219 -11.09 2.47 -12.98
CA GLY A 219 -10.05 1.48 -13.27
C GLY A 219 -9.00 1.31 -12.16
N ASN A 220 -9.29 1.84 -10.96
CA ASN A 220 -8.39 1.78 -9.80
C ASN A 220 -8.90 0.74 -8.80
N TRP A 221 -7.99 0.09 -8.09
CA TRP A 221 -8.30 -0.81 -6.98
C TRP A 221 -8.17 -0.09 -5.63
N ARG A 222 -8.92 -0.53 -4.65
CA ARG A 222 -8.78 -0.12 -3.25
C ARG A 222 -8.79 -1.32 -2.33
N ALA A 223 -7.95 -1.27 -1.30
CA ALA A 223 -7.99 -2.18 -0.18
C ALA A 223 -8.33 -1.37 1.08
N GLY A 224 -9.53 -1.58 1.62
CA GLY A 224 -10.04 -0.86 2.80
C GLY A 224 -9.98 0.66 2.66
N ALA A 225 -9.54 1.34 3.72
CA ALA A 225 -9.35 2.79 3.77
C ALA A 225 -8.05 3.27 3.13
N GLY A 226 -7.22 2.35 2.61
CA GLY A 226 -5.94 2.67 1.98
C GLY A 226 -6.07 3.48 0.70
N PRO A 227 -4.93 3.89 0.12
CA PRO A 227 -4.88 4.59 -1.15
C PRO A 227 -5.43 3.74 -2.30
N ALA A 228 -5.89 4.40 -3.35
CA ALA A 228 -6.18 3.75 -4.62
C ALA A 228 -4.89 3.25 -5.26
N ILE A 229 -4.94 2.10 -5.92
CA ILE A 229 -3.86 1.56 -6.72
C ILE A 229 -4.24 1.74 -8.18
N ARG A 230 -3.43 2.47 -8.93
CA ARG A 230 -3.64 2.74 -10.35
C ARG A 230 -2.51 2.17 -11.20
N LEU A 231 -2.86 1.39 -12.21
CA LEU A 231 -1.89 0.95 -13.21
C LEU A 231 -1.78 1.97 -14.34
N VAL A 232 -0.55 2.39 -14.62
CA VAL A 232 -0.23 3.30 -15.72
C VAL A 232 0.66 2.59 -16.73
N GLN A 233 0.29 2.63 -18.00
CA GLN A 233 1.12 2.11 -19.07
C GLN A 233 2.39 2.97 -19.17
N GLY A 234 3.58 2.34 -19.22
CA GLY A 234 4.84 3.07 -19.28
C GLY A 234 6.03 2.22 -19.67
N GLY A 235 7.17 2.86 -19.89
CA GLY A 235 8.43 2.22 -20.27
C GLY A 235 9.21 1.58 -19.12
N GLY A 236 8.57 1.32 -17.98
CA GLY A 236 9.19 0.69 -16.82
C GLY A 236 8.15 -0.04 -15.97
N GLU A 237 8.60 -0.73 -14.94
CA GLU A 237 7.75 -1.44 -14.00
C GLU A 237 8.07 -0.99 -12.57
N GLY A 238 7.03 -0.84 -11.73
CA GLY A 238 7.17 -0.47 -10.32
C GLY A 238 6.36 0.75 -9.92
N ILE A 239 6.41 1.10 -8.64
CA ILE A 239 5.72 2.29 -8.13
C ILE A 239 6.42 3.53 -8.68
N ARG A 240 5.68 4.32 -9.45
CA ARG A 240 6.19 5.51 -10.12
C ARG A 240 5.97 6.79 -9.30
N GLU A 241 4.83 6.88 -8.63
CA GLU A 241 4.36 8.10 -7.99
C GLU A 241 3.39 7.77 -6.88
N ILE A 242 3.39 8.58 -5.83
CA ILE A 242 2.30 8.62 -4.85
C ILE A 242 1.61 9.99 -4.95
N THR A 243 0.30 10.01 -4.67
CA THR A 243 -0.49 11.24 -4.65
C THR A 243 -0.96 11.50 -3.23
N LEU A 244 -0.63 12.69 -2.72
CA LEU A 244 -1.10 13.20 -1.45
C LEU A 244 -2.30 14.13 -1.69
N SER A 245 -3.39 13.90 -0.99
CA SER A 245 -4.58 14.74 -1.00
C SER A 245 -4.51 15.74 0.14
N VAL A 246 -4.79 17.02 -0.16
CA VAL A 246 -4.73 18.11 0.81
C VAL A 246 -6.07 18.84 0.88
N GLU A 247 -6.39 19.41 2.05
CA GLU A 247 -7.64 20.15 2.26
C GLU A 247 -7.72 21.41 1.38
N SER A 248 -6.59 22.12 1.21
CA SER A 248 -6.49 23.33 0.37
C SER A 248 -5.25 23.28 -0.51
N LEU A 249 -5.49 23.17 -1.82
CA LEU A 249 -4.41 23.16 -2.82
C LEU A 249 -3.69 24.52 -2.87
N GLU A 250 -4.38 25.61 -2.59
CA GLU A 250 -3.81 26.95 -2.52
C GLU A 250 -2.83 27.07 -1.35
N MET A 251 -3.26 26.68 -0.13
CA MET A 251 -2.40 26.67 1.05
C MET A 251 -1.15 25.79 0.85
N ALA A 252 -1.33 24.60 0.30
CA ALA A 252 -0.21 23.72 -0.02
C ALA A 252 0.75 24.34 -1.04
N ARG A 253 0.22 25.02 -2.06
CA ARG A 253 1.02 25.74 -3.07
C ARG A 253 1.85 26.84 -2.44
N ASP A 254 1.26 27.65 -1.58
CA ASP A 254 1.95 28.76 -0.92
C ASP A 254 3.06 28.26 0.00
N PHE A 255 2.79 27.20 0.76
CA PHE A 255 3.82 26.55 1.56
C PHE A 255 4.98 26.02 0.68
N LEU A 256 4.67 25.28 -0.39
CA LEU A 256 5.70 24.71 -1.26
C LEU A 256 6.54 25.80 -1.94
N LYS A 257 5.93 26.92 -2.36
CA LYS A 257 6.66 28.07 -2.92
C LYS A 257 7.55 28.71 -1.87
N LYS A 258 7.01 29.05 -0.70
CA LYS A 258 7.74 29.69 0.40
C LYS A 258 8.93 28.86 0.87
N SER A 259 8.76 27.55 0.92
CA SER A 259 9.79 26.61 1.35
C SER A 259 10.75 26.18 0.22
N ARG A 260 10.59 26.70 -1.00
CA ARG A 260 11.35 26.31 -2.21
C ARG A 260 11.27 24.80 -2.52
N LEU A 261 10.12 24.23 -2.24
CA LEU A 261 9.80 22.81 -2.45
C LEU A 261 8.90 22.58 -3.65
N MET A 262 8.40 23.63 -4.30
CA MET A 262 7.51 23.50 -5.43
C MET A 262 8.28 22.99 -6.66
N GLY A 263 7.77 21.90 -7.24
CA GLY A 263 8.19 21.36 -8.54
C GLY A 263 7.24 21.79 -9.66
N ALA A 264 7.20 21.00 -10.73
CA ALA A 264 6.33 21.24 -11.88
C ALA A 264 4.86 21.03 -11.53
N THR A 265 3.96 21.72 -12.23
CA THR A 265 2.54 21.42 -12.24
C THR A 265 2.27 20.17 -13.08
N SER A 266 1.31 19.33 -12.67
CA SER A 266 0.93 18.10 -13.37
C SER A 266 -0.59 17.94 -13.31
N GLY A 267 -1.27 18.13 -14.42
CA GLY A 267 -2.72 18.16 -14.45
C GLY A 267 -3.29 19.22 -13.50
N LYS A 268 -4.20 18.82 -12.60
CA LYS A 268 -4.78 19.68 -11.57
C LYS A 268 -3.92 19.78 -10.29
N GLY A 269 -2.76 19.14 -10.25
CA GLY A 269 -1.91 19.10 -9.06
C GLY A 269 -0.54 19.73 -9.26
N MET A 270 0.30 19.62 -8.24
CA MET A 270 1.68 20.06 -8.25
C MET A 270 2.61 19.01 -7.67
N LEU A 271 3.79 18.88 -8.23
CA LEU A 271 4.82 17.98 -7.72
C LEU A 271 5.63 18.66 -6.62
N ILE A 272 6.07 17.88 -5.64
CA ILE A 272 7.20 18.31 -4.80
C ILE A 272 8.46 18.26 -5.67
N ASN A 273 9.35 19.23 -5.50
CA ASN A 273 10.62 19.26 -6.22
C ASN A 273 11.46 18.02 -5.89
N ALA A 274 11.66 17.16 -6.90
CA ALA A 274 12.30 15.86 -6.74
C ALA A 274 13.73 15.96 -6.17
N SER A 275 14.49 17.03 -6.48
CA SER A 275 15.83 17.23 -5.95
C SER A 275 15.86 17.44 -4.43
N ARG A 276 14.73 17.83 -3.83
CA ARG A 276 14.57 18.04 -2.38
C ARG A 276 14.17 16.76 -1.63
N ILE A 277 13.74 15.75 -2.35
CA ILE A 277 13.24 14.46 -1.83
C ILE A 277 13.94 13.28 -2.52
N GLN A 278 15.22 13.42 -2.81
CA GLN A 278 16.08 12.37 -3.35
C GLN A 278 15.55 11.70 -4.63
N GLY A 279 14.87 12.45 -5.48
CA GLY A 279 14.37 11.94 -6.77
C GLY A 279 12.97 11.34 -6.74
N LEU A 280 12.31 11.22 -5.59
CA LEU A 280 10.94 10.72 -5.49
C LEU A 280 9.97 11.59 -6.28
N ARG A 281 8.90 10.96 -6.73
CA ARG A 281 7.80 11.66 -7.40
C ARG A 281 6.56 11.64 -6.49
N ILE A 282 6.23 12.80 -5.93
CA ILE A 282 5.09 13.01 -5.04
C ILE A 282 4.21 14.11 -5.64
N LEU A 283 2.98 13.73 -6.02
CA LEU A 283 1.97 14.63 -6.52
C LEU A 283 1.08 15.12 -5.37
N ILE A 284 0.80 16.42 -5.33
CA ILE A 284 -0.15 17.03 -4.39
C ILE A 284 -1.40 17.42 -5.17
N THR A 285 -2.58 16.99 -4.70
CA THR A 285 -3.90 17.35 -5.28
C THR A 285 -4.87 17.83 -4.21
N GLY A 286 -5.84 18.64 -4.57
CA GLY A 286 -6.96 18.97 -3.68
C GLY A 286 -7.90 17.80 -3.47
N GLU A 287 -8.65 17.81 -2.37
CA GLU A 287 -9.75 16.86 -2.15
C GLU A 287 -10.81 17.01 -3.23
N GLY A 288 -11.27 15.91 -3.80
CA GLY A 288 -12.33 15.91 -4.82
C GLY A 288 -11.91 16.24 -6.25
N GLU A 289 -10.67 16.61 -6.51
CA GLU A 289 -10.15 16.95 -7.85
C GLU A 289 -9.65 15.71 -8.66
N ARG A 290 -10.48 14.65 -8.73
CA ARG A 290 -10.16 13.40 -9.49
C ARG A 290 -10.81 13.38 -10.85
#